data_a4013638fc4515f675095694616e82c5
#
_entry.id   a4013638fc4515f675095694616e82c5
#
_cell.length_a   1.000
_cell.length_b   1.000
_cell.length_c   1.000
_cell.angle_alpha   90.00
_cell.angle_beta   90.00
_cell.angle_gamma   90.00
#
_symmetry.space_group_name_H-M   'P 1'
#
loop_
_entity.id
_entity.type
_entity.pdbx_description
1 polymer ?
#
loop_
_entity_poly.entity_id
_entity_poly.type
_entity_poly.pdbx_seq_one_letter_code
_entity_poly.pdbx_strand_id
1 'polypeptide(L)'
;TAAVDVVSSCLGDCGIEGIEIEDNVQLSQKDIKTMFVDFIPDLPPDDGSARVSFYLDADEDNDEMLKKVKEELEDMKSFMDIGPATITISQTEDKDWINNWKQYWHTFTIGNLYIKPTWEEITEEMKGHPVLSIDPGTAFGTGSHETTRMVIKQLEKYVKKGDRILDVGCGSGILSVVALKYGAEYALGTDLDPNAIIASEENSVQNNITKEQFEVIEGNIIDDKNIKDLSLIHISEPT
;
A
#
# COMPACT_ATOMS: atom_id res chain seq x y z
N THR A 1 11.72 -25.16 -2.29
CA THR A 1 12.16 -24.17 -1.30
C THR A 1 13.68 -24.15 -1.12
N ALA A 2 14.35 -25.26 -0.81
CA ALA A 2 15.82 -25.24 -0.61
C ALA A 2 16.59 -24.75 -1.87
N ALA A 3 16.14 -25.10 -3.08
CA ALA A 3 16.74 -24.62 -4.32
C ALA A 3 16.51 -23.11 -4.50
N VAL A 4 15.35 -22.60 -4.16
CA VAL A 4 15.03 -21.17 -4.24
C VAL A 4 15.92 -20.34 -3.32
N ASP A 5 16.13 -20.78 -2.08
CA ASP A 5 16.99 -20.08 -1.12
C ASP A 5 18.45 -20.00 -1.60
N VAL A 6 18.96 -21.11 -2.18
CA VAL A 6 20.32 -21.15 -2.70
C VAL A 6 20.48 -20.29 -3.96
N VAL A 7 19.50 -20.32 -4.87
CA VAL A 7 19.49 -19.46 -6.06
C VAL A 7 19.41 -17.99 -5.65
N SER A 8 18.58 -17.66 -4.68
CA SER A 8 18.46 -16.28 -4.17
C SER A 8 19.76 -15.78 -3.56
N SER A 9 20.44 -16.61 -2.77
CA SER A 9 21.77 -16.28 -2.21
C SER A 9 22.81 -16.03 -3.31
N CYS A 10 22.82 -16.89 -4.33
CA CYS A 10 23.74 -16.76 -5.45
C CYS A 10 23.51 -15.48 -6.25
N LEU A 11 22.25 -15.10 -6.49
CA LEU A 11 21.93 -13.83 -7.13
C LEU A 11 22.43 -12.63 -6.31
N GLY A 12 22.33 -12.70 -4.99
CA GLY A 12 22.91 -11.69 -4.08
C GLY A 12 24.45 -11.61 -4.21
N ASP A 13 25.15 -12.76 -4.31
CA ASP A 13 26.59 -12.83 -4.53
C ASP A 13 27.01 -12.29 -5.91
N CYS A 14 26.10 -12.32 -6.87
CA CYS A 14 26.26 -11.67 -8.17
C CYS A 14 26.09 -10.14 -8.11
N GLY A 15 25.61 -9.58 -6.99
CA GLY A 15 25.38 -8.15 -6.82
C GLY A 15 23.94 -7.70 -7.10
N ILE A 16 23.00 -8.63 -7.14
CA ILE A 16 21.58 -8.34 -7.33
C ILE A 16 20.93 -8.08 -5.96
N GLU A 17 20.49 -6.86 -5.72
CA GLU A 17 19.97 -6.45 -4.40
C GLU A 17 18.48 -6.76 -4.19
N GLY A 18 17.70 -6.89 -5.25
CA GLY A 18 16.25 -7.14 -5.18
C GLY A 18 15.84 -8.33 -6.03
N ILE A 19 15.17 -9.30 -5.40
CA ILE A 19 14.61 -10.46 -6.10
C ILE A 19 13.14 -10.62 -5.74
N GLU A 20 12.37 -11.09 -6.68
CA GLU A 20 10.96 -11.50 -6.51
C GLU A 20 10.86 -13.01 -6.67
N ILE A 21 10.16 -13.66 -5.76
CA ILE A 21 9.96 -15.10 -5.78
C ILE A 21 8.48 -15.38 -5.93
N GLU A 22 8.12 -16.05 -7.02
CA GLU A 22 6.77 -16.56 -7.26
C GLU A 22 6.79 -18.08 -7.12
N ASP A 23 6.12 -18.59 -6.10
CA ASP A 23 5.88 -20.02 -5.92
C ASP A 23 4.44 -20.29 -5.45
N ASN A 24 4.03 -21.54 -5.47
CA ASN A 24 2.72 -21.97 -5.02
C ASN A 24 2.76 -22.60 -3.62
N VAL A 25 3.82 -22.31 -2.84
CA VAL A 25 3.95 -22.83 -1.47
C VAL A 25 2.88 -22.22 -0.58
N GLN A 26 2.06 -23.10 0.01
CA GLN A 26 0.99 -22.66 0.89
C GLN A 26 1.57 -22.04 2.18
N LEU A 27 1.14 -20.82 2.49
CA LEU A 27 1.55 -20.13 3.70
C LEU A 27 1.05 -20.86 4.94
N SER A 28 1.90 -21.00 5.94
CA SER A 28 1.46 -21.57 7.21
C SER A 28 0.55 -20.57 7.96
N GLN A 29 -0.32 -21.09 8.82
CA GLN A 29 -1.17 -20.23 9.67
C GLN A 29 -0.38 -19.28 10.58
N LYS A 30 0.88 -19.61 10.87
CA LYS A 30 1.79 -18.76 11.64
C LYS A 30 2.29 -17.61 10.77
N ASP A 31 2.66 -17.88 9.53
CA ASP A 31 3.13 -16.86 8.59
C ASP A 31 2.01 -15.86 8.28
N ILE A 32 0.81 -16.36 8.00
CA ILE A 32 -0.39 -15.55 7.78
C ILE A 32 -0.63 -14.56 8.93
N LYS A 33 -0.49 -15.01 10.18
CA LYS A 33 -0.68 -14.15 11.36
C LYS A 33 0.41 -13.09 11.55
N THR A 34 1.61 -13.32 11.01
CA THR A 34 2.73 -12.39 11.14
C THR A 34 2.86 -11.43 9.97
N MET A 35 2.25 -11.72 8.84
CA MET A 35 2.37 -10.89 7.63
C MET A 35 1.47 -9.65 7.62
N PHE A 36 0.51 -9.52 8.56
CA PHE A 36 -0.43 -8.38 8.62
C PHE A 36 -1.10 -8.04 7.27
N VAL A 37 -1.35 -9.05 6.43
CA VAL A 37 -2.02 -8.87 5.14
C VAL A 37 -3.50 -9.18 5.26
N ASP A 38 -4.33 -8.31 4.71
CA ASP A 38 -5.79 -8.43 4.77
C ASP A 38 -6.36 -9.42 3.74
N PHE A 39 -5.59 -9.75 2.73
CA PHE A 39 -6.01 -10.65 1.66
C PHE A 39 -4.86 -11.57 1.26
N ILE A 40 -5.12 -12.86 1.31
CA ILE A 40 -4.23 -13.89 0.80
C ILE A 40 -4.94 -14.49 -0.41
N PRO A 41 -4.37 -14.37 -1.62
CA PRO A 41 -4.95 -14.99 -2.80
C PRO A 41 -4.96 -16.52 -2.65
N ASP A 42 -5.99 -17.17 -3.18
CA ASP A 42 -6.01 -18.62 -3.31
C ASP A 42 -4.91 -19.03 -4.29
N LEU A 43 -3.84 -19.60 -3.78
CA LEU A 43 -2.77 -20.12 -4.60
C LEU A 43 -3.17 -21.48 -5.20
N PRO A 44 -2.81 -21.75 -6.47
CA PRO A 44 -2.96 -23.06 -7.04
C PRO A 44 -2.14 -24.10 -6.23
N PRO A 45 -2.42 -25.39 -6.40
CA PRO A 45 -1.63 -26.43 -5.74
C PRO A 45 -0.14 -26.28 -6.07
N ASP A 46 0.72 -26.42 -5.06
CA ASP A 46 2.16 -26.41 -5.24
C ASP A 46 2.59 -27.55 -6.18
N ASP A 47 3.17 -27.18 -7.31
CA ASP A 47 3.71 -28.10 -8.32
C ASP A 47 5.21 -28.32 -8.19
N GLY A 48 5.82 -27.74 -7.13
CA GLY A 48 7.24 -27.81 -6.84
C GLY A 48 8.09 -26.91 -7.73
N SER A 49 7.49 -26.06 -8.56
CA SER A 49 8.19 -25.06 -9.35
C SER A 49 8.20 -23.70 -8.66
N ALA A 50 9.22 -22.90 -8.97
CA ALA A 50 9.28 -21.51 -8.54
C ALA A 50 9.90 -20.67 -9.65
N ARG A 51 9.50 -19.40 -9.72
CA ARG A 51 10.13 -18.39 -10.56
C ARG A 51 10.84 -17.39 -9.64
N VAL A 52 12.11 -17.16 -9.93
CA VAL A 52 12.88 -16.10 -9.27
C VAL A 52 13.17 -15.03 -10.32
N SER A 53 12.65 -13.83 -10.09
CA SER A 53 12.79 -12.68 -10.98
C SER A 53 13.67 -11.63 -10.33
N PHE A 54 14.44 -10.92 -11.13
CA PHE A 54 15.18 -9.73 -10.73
C PHE A 54 15.15 -8.72 -11.87
N TYR A 55 15.35 -7.46 -11.53
CA TYR A 55 15.22 -6.35 -12.45
C TYR A 55 16.54 -5.64 -12.62
N LEU A 56 16.89 -5.31 -13.87
CA LEU A 56 18.08 -4.57 -14.24
C LEU A 56 17.65 -3.35 -15.05
N ASP A 57 18.41 -2.25 -14.93
CA ASP A 57 18.13 -1.07 -15.70
C ASP A 57 18.41 -1.36 -17.19
N ALA A 58 17.44 -1.04 -18.04
CA ALA A 58 17.53 -1.31 -19.48
C ALA A 58 18.55 -0.38 -20.18
N ASP A 59 18.89 0.76 -19.56
CA ASP A 59 19.84 1.74 -20.09
C ASP A 59 21.29 1.40 -19.71
N GLU A 60 21.51 0.38 -18.86
CA GLU A 60 22.84 -0.10 -18.46
C GLU A 60 23.29 -1.31 -19.28
N ASP A 61 24.63 -1.49 -19.38
CA ASP A 61 25.20 -2.69 -19.98
C ASP A 61 25.17 -3.86 -18.99
N ASN A 62 24.19 -4.73 -19.18
CA ASN A 62 23.92 -5.86 -18.28
C ASN A 62 24.56 -7.19 -18.75
N ASP A 63 25.31 -7.21 -19.84
CA ASP A 63 25.81 -8.44 -20.45
C ASP A 63 26.78 -9.22 -19.54
N GLU A 64 27.65 -8.51 -18.82
CA GLU A 64 28.57 -9.14 -17.85
C GLU A 64 27.83 -9.74 -16.65
N MET A 65 26.83 -9.05 -16.12
CA MET A 65 26.00 -9.52 -15.03
C MET A 65 25.22 -10.77 -15.42
N LEU A 66 24.55 -10.74 -16.56
CA LEU A 66 23.79 -11.88 -17.08
C LEU A 66 24.68 -13.09 -17.38
N LYS A 67 25.89 -12.85 -17.85
CA LYS A 67 26.87 -13.92 -18.07
C LYS A 67 27.30 -14.55 -16.75
N LYS A 68 27.63 -13.76 -15.75
CA LYS A 68 27.98 -14.24 -14.40
C LYS A 68 26.86 -15.07 -13.80
N VAL A 69 25.62 -14.59 -13.84
CA VAL A 69 24.45 -15.33 -13.35
C VAL A 69 24.30 -16.67 -14.06
N LYS A 70 24.48 -16.73 -15.38
CA LYS A 70 24.44 -17.99 -16.14
C LYS A 70 25.51 -18.97 -15.71
N GLU A 71 26.74 -18.51 -15.53
CA GLU A 71 27.87 -19.34 -15.11
C GLU A 71 27.64 -19.93 -13.73
N GLU A 72 27.19 -19.13 -12.78
CA GLU A 72 26.87 -19.56 -11.40
C GLU A 72 25.71 -20.57 -11.35
N LEU A 73 24.66 -20.36 -12.16
CA LEU A 73 23.54 -21.32 -12.23
C LEU A 73 23.97 -22.66 -12.84
N GLU A 74 24.84 -22.66 -13.85
CA GLU A 74 25.38 -23.91 -14.42
C GLU A 74 26.30 -24.63 -13.44
N ASP A 75 27.10 -23.90 -12.67
CA ASP A 75 27.92 -24.50 -11.61
C ASP A 75 27.05 -25.12 -10.50
N MET A 76 25.96 -24.46 -10.10
CA MET A 76 25.02 -25.00 -9.13
C MET A 76 24.37 -26.31 -9.59
N LYS A 77 24.02 -26.46 -10.86
CA LYS A 77 23.47 -27.71 -11.42
C LYS A 77 24.38 -28.91 -11.20
N SER A 78 25.69 -28.68 -11.04
CA SER A 78 26.67 -29.76 -10.85
C SER A 78 26.59 -30.45 -9.50
N PHE A 79 26.05 -29.78 -8.51
CA PHE A 79 25.97 -30.28 -7.11
C PHE A 79 24.57 -30.21 -6.48
N MET A 80 23.61 -29.57 -7.12
CA MET A 80 22.25 -29.45 -6.62
C MET A 80 21.23 -29.50 -7.78
N ASP A 81 20.09 -30.14 -7.52
CA ASP A 81 18.97 -30.06 -8.45
C ASP A 81 18.22 -28.73 -8.24
N ILE A 82 18.45 -27.81 -9.16
CA ILE A 82 17.77 -26.50 -9.22
C ILE A 82 16.74 -26.46 -10.36
N GLY A 83 16.35 -27.61 -10.87
CA GLY A 83 15.46 -27.73 -12.02
C GLY A 83 16.11 -27.26 -13.34
N PRO A 84 15.34 -26.85 -14.33
CA PRO A 84 15.86 -26.45 -15.64
C PRO A 84 16.71 -25.17 -15.57
N ALA A 85 16.55 -24.32 -14.56
CA ALA A 85 17.20 -23.01 -14.41
C ALA A 85 17.19 -22.20 -15.73
N THR A 86 16.02 -22.16 -16.36
CA THR A 86 15.83 -21.43 -17.61
C THR A 86 15.80 -19.94 -17.35
N ILE A 87 16.66 -19.17 -18.00
CA ILE A 87 16.65 -17.71 -17.93
C ILE A 87 15.81 -17.19 -19.08
N THR A 88 14.81 -16.42 -18.75
CA THR A 88 13.98 -15.69 -19.71
C THR A 88 14.19 -14.20 -19.49
N ILE A 89 14.58 -13.48 -20.54
CA ILE A 89 14.72 -12.02 -20.48
C ILE A 89 13.48 -11.42 -21.13
N SER A 90 12.83 -10.55 -20.42
CA SER A 90 11.70 -9.75 -20.92
C SER A 90 11.94 -8.29 -20.57
N GLN A 91 11.46 -7.41 -21.41
CA GLN A 91 11.47 -5.98 -21.11
C GLN A 91 10.11 -5.62 -20.55
N THR A 92 10.10 -5.05 -19.35
CA THR A 92 8.90 -4.56 -18.70
C THR A 92 8.98 -3.03 -18.68
N GLU A 93 7.93 -2.33 -19.10
CA GLU A 93 7.85 -0.91 -18.83
C GLU A 93 7.44 -0.72 -17.37
N ASP A 94 7.99 0.30 -16.70
CA ASP A 94 7.61 0.66 -15.32
C ASP A 94 6.09 0.77 -15.13
N LYS A 95 5.39 1.16 -16.19
CA LYS A 95 3.92 1.26 -16.22
C LYS A 95 3.21 -0.08 -16.00
N ASP A 96 3.79 -1.18 -16.45
CA ASP A 96 3.16 -2.51 -16.33
C ASP A 96 3.27 -3.04 -14.90
N TRP A 97 4.39 -2.79 -14.26
CA TRP A 97 4.60 -3.15 -12.85
C TRP A 97 3.74 -2.28 -11.92
N ILE A 98 3.76 -0.96 -12.12
CA ILE A 98 2.95 0.01 -11.36
C ILE A 98 1.45 -0.29 -11.51
N ASN A 99 1.01 -0.88 -12.62
CA ASN A 99 -0.41 -1.14 -12.87
C ASN A 99 -0.87 -2.56 -12.48
N ASN A 100 0.05 -3.50 -12.33
CA ASN A 100 -0.31 -4.91 -12.11
C ASN A 100 -1.02 -5.13 -10.76
N TRP A 101 -0.68 -4.38 -9.72
CA TRP A 101 -1.36 -4.44 -8.42
C TRP A 101 -2.78 -3.86 -8.45
N LYS A 102 -3.09 -2.97 -9.42
CA LYS A 102 -4.42 -2.36 -9.57
C LYS A 102 -5.51 -3.41 -9.82
N GLN A 103 -5.19 -4.51 -10.49
CA GLN A 103 -6.15 -5.59 -10.74
C GLN A 103 -6.59 -6.34 -9.47
N TYR A 104 -5.83 -6.24 -8.39
CA TYR A 104 -6.14 -6.87 -7.10
C TYR A 104 -6.87 -5.94 -6.14
N TRP A 105 -6.95 -4.65 -6.48
CA TRP A 105 -7.63 -3.66 -5.65
C TRP A 105 -9.02 -3.37 -6.17
N HIS A 106 -10.02 -3.72 -5.39
CA HIS A 106 -11.42 -3.52 -5.73
C HIS A 106 -12.12 -2.71 -4.66
N THR A 107 -13.25 -2.10 -5.03
CA THR A 107 -14.13 -1.42 -4.09
C THR A 107 -14.55 -2.35 -2.96
N PHE A 108 -14.46 -1.88 -1.75
CA PHE A 108 -14.96 -2.54 -0.54
C PHE A 108 -15.70 -1.56 0.36
N THR A 109 -16.35 -2.08 1.41
CA THR A 109 -17.14 -1.26 2.33
C THR A 109 -16.66 -1.37 3.77
N ILE A 110 -16.78 -0.26 4.50
CA ILE A 110 -16.62 -0.21 5.95
C ILE A 110 -17.86 0.50 6.52
N GLY A 111 -18.76 -0.25 7.16
CA GLY A 111 -20.07 0.29 7.53
C GLY A 111 -20.85 0.72 6.29
N ASN A 112 -21.29 1.98 6.24
CA ASN A 112 -22.00 2.56 5.10
C ASN A 112 -21.07 3.31 4.11
N LEU A 113 -19.76 3.37 4.39
CA LEU A 113 -18.76 4.00 3.53
C LEU A 113 -18.29 3.02 2.46
N TYR A 114 -18.33 3.44 1.21
CA TYR A 114 -17.65 2.76 0.11
C TYR A 114 -16.24 3.32 -0.04
N ILE A 115 -15.26 2.45 -0.14
CA ILE A 115 -13.87 2.80 -0.44
C ILE A 115 -13.55 2.20 -1.79
N LYS A 116 -13.20 3.03 -2.75
CA LYS A 116 -12.92 2.62 -4.12
C LYS A 116 -11.60 3.18 -4.61
N PRO A 117 -10.89 2.45 -5.50
CA PRO A 117 -9.76 3.02 -6.21
C PRO A 117 -10.22 4.13 -7.16
N THR A 118 -9.30 5.04 -7.50
CA THR A 118 -9.63 6.19 -8.37
C THR A 118 -10.06 5.76 -9.77
N TRP A 119 -9.56 4.64 -10.28
CA TRP A 119 -9.86 4.12 -11.63
C TRP A 119 -11.20 3.36 -11.75
N GLU A 120 -11.87 3.04 -10.64
CA GLU A 120 -13.21 2.49 -10.68
C GLU A 120 -14.27 3.60 -10.74
N GLU A 121 -15.36 3.36 -11.45
CA GLU A 121 -16.48 4.29 -11.53
C GLU A 121 -17.43 4.13 -10.34
N ILE A 122 -18.19 5.21 -10.05
CA ILE A 122 -19.25 5.16 -9.04
C ILE A 122 -20.42 4.35 -9.59
N THR A 123 -20.76 3.25 -8.94
CA THR A 123 -21.88 2.39 -9.30
C THR A 123 -23.22 2.92 -8.78
N GLU A 124 -24.34 2.36 -9.27
CA GLU A 124 -25.69 2.71 -8.76
C GLU A 124 -25.83 2.41 -7.26
N GLU A 125 -25.17 1.35 -6.76
CA GLU A 125 -25.22 0.96 -5.35
C GLU A 125 -24.53 1.96 -4.42
N MET A 126 -23.54 2.69 -4.93
CA MET A 126 -22.82 3.71 -4.17
C MET A 126 -23.61 5.02 -4.05
N LYS A 127 -24.63 5.22 -4.88
CA LYS A 127 -25.39 6.46 -4.87
C LYS A 127 -26.15 6.65 -3.56
N GLY A 128 -25.96 7.81 -2.95
CA GLY A 128 -26.56 8.15 -1.66
C GLY A 128 -25.76 7.68 -0.44
N HIS A 129 -24.66 7.00 -0.64
CA HIS A 129 -23.70 6.64 0.39
C HIS A 129 -22.45 7.52 0.35
N PRO A 130 -21.74 7.69 1.47
CA PRO A 130 -20.42 8.28 1.44
C PRO A 130 -19.47 7.41 0.60
N VAL A 131 -18.71 8.03 -0.28
CA VAL A 131 -17.72 7.35 -1.12
C VAL A 131 -16.37 8.00 -0.93
N LEU A 132 -15.37 7.22 -0.56
CA LEU A 132 -13.98 7.60 -0.50
C LEU A 132 -13.25 7.06 -1.74
N SER A 133 -12.66 7.95 -2.51
CA SER A 133 -11.74 7.57 -3.60
C SER A 133 -10.31 7.64 -3.07
N ILE A 134 -9.55 6.57 -3.21
CA ILE A 134 -8.16 6.51 -2.74
C ILE A 134 -7.30 5.73 -3.72
N ASP A 135 -6.06 6.16 -3.88
CA ASP A 135 -5.08 5.47 -4.70
C ASP A 135 -4.10 4.73 -3.75
N PRO A 136 -4.23 3.39 -3.62
CA PRO A 136 -3.32 2.63 -2.79
C PRO A 136 -1.94 2.58 -3.47
N GLY A 137 -0.92 3.11 -2.86
CA GLY A 137 0.44 3.02 -3.36
C GLY A 137 1.33 4.24 -3.11
N THR A 138 0.76 5.38 -2.75
CA THR A 138 1.54 6.60 -2.53
C THR A 138 1.69 7.01 -1.07
N ALA A 139 0.85 6.49 -0.15
CA ALA A 139 0.94 6.80 1.27
C ALA A 139 0.38 5.69 2.16
N PHE A 140 0.90 5.62 3.38
CA PHE A 140 0.35 4.78 4.45
C PHE A 140 -1.10 5.21 4.77
N GLY A 141 -2.01 4.25 4.94
CA GLY A 141 -3.40 4.54 5.31
C GLY A 141 -4.42 4.33 4.18
N THR A 142 -4.33 3.22 3.45
CA THR A 142 -5.29 2.86 2.38
C THR A 142 -6.69 2.47 2.89
N GLY A 143 -6.91 2.49 4.21
CA GLY A 143 -8.17 2.04 4.83
C GLY A 143 -8.28 0.52 5.00
N SER A 144 -7.32 -0.25 4.50
CA SER A 144 -7.33 -1.71 4.63
C SER A 144 -6.90 -2.18 6.02
N HIS A 145 -6.07 -1.42 6.72
CA HIS A 145 -5.58 -1.81 8.04
C HIS A 145 -6.71 -1.83 9.09
N GLU A 146 -6.70 -2.83 9.95
CA GLU A 146 -7.76 -3.04 10.96
C GLU A 146 -7.96 -1.83 11.89
N THR A 147 -6.89 -1.11 12.26
CA THR A 147 -6.98 0.10 13.09
C THR A 147 -7.75 1.21 12.37
N THR A 148 -7.42 1.48 11.11
CA THR A 148 -8.11 2.46 10.28
C THR A 148 -9.58 2.10 10.11
N ARG A 149 -9.89 0.81 9.85
CA ARG A 149 -11.27 0.30 9.77
C ARG A 149 -12.05 0.52 11.06
N MET A 150 -11.42 0.27 12.22
CA MET A 150 -12.05 0.52 13.51
C MET A 150 -12.36 2.01 13.73
N VAL A 151 -11.43 2.89 13.40
CA VAL A 151 -11.64 4.34 13.54
C VAL A 151 -12.73 4.82 12.58
N ILE A 152 -12.75 4.38 11.32
CA ILE A 152 -13.81 4.71 10.36
C ILE A 152 -15.20 4.32 10.91
N LYS A 153 -15.36 3.14 11.52
CA LYS A 153 -16.61 2.74 12.17
C LYS A 153 -16.99 3.63 13.36
N GLN A 154 -16.01 4.19 14.08
CA GLN A 154 -16.29 5.15 15.15
C GLN A 154 -16.68 6.52 14.56
N LEU A 155 -16.02 6.97 13.47
CA LEU A 155 -16.40 8.19 12.78
C LEU A 155 -17.86 8.14 12.30
N GLU A 156 -18.28 7.03 11.69
CA GLU A 156 -19.68 6.82 11.28
C GLU A 156 -20.66 7.02 12.44
N LYS A 157 -20.28 6.60 13.65
CA LYS A 157 -21.13 6.65 14.83
C LYS A 157 -21.15 8.01 15.52
N TYR A 158 -20.01 8.69 15.57
CA TYR A 158 -19.82 9.85 16.43
C TYR A 158 -19.82 11.18 15.68
N VAL A 159 -19.37 11.22 14.43
CA VAL A 159 -19.34 12.47 13.66
C VAL A 159 -20.76 12.94 13.35
N LYS A 160 -21.00 14.21 13.59
CA LYS A 160 -22.28 14.89 13.33
C LYS A 160 -22.07 16.04 12.36
N LYS A 161 -23.15 16.43 11.72
CA LYS A 161 -23.15 17.59 10.83
C LYS A 161 -22.70 18.85 11.58
N GLY A 162 -21.69 19.52 11.03
CA GLY A 162 -21.14 20.75 11.59
C GLY A 162 -19.98 20.53 12.59
N ASP A 163 -19.59 19.29 12.86
CA ASP A 163 -18.43 19.02 13.72
C ASP A 163 -17.14 19.52 13.08
N ARG A 164 -16.20 19.90 13.94
CA ARG A 164 -14.83 20.25 13.56
C ARG A 164 -13.88 19.19 14.11
N ILE A 165 -13.02 18.68 13.25
CA ILE A 165 -12.16 17.52 13.53
C ILE A 165 -10.71 17.97 13.61
N LEU A 166 -9.96 17.42 14.57
CA LEU A 166 -8.51 17.47 14.63
C LEU A 166 -7.97 16.05 14.46
N ASP A 167 -7.16 15.85 13.43
CA ASP A 167 -6.54 14.58 13.07
C ASP A 167 -5.02 14.70 13.29
N VAL A 168 -4.54 14.09 14.37
CA VAL A 168 -3.12 14.18 14.79
C VAL A 168 -2.37 12.95 14.29
N GLY A 169 -1.32 13.17 13.49
CA GLY A 169 -0.67 12.10 12.74
C GLY A 169 -1.56 11.66 11.58
N CYS A 170 -2.02 12.63 10.78
CA CYS A 170 -3.07 12.39 9.78
C CYS A 170 -2.62 11.47 8.62
N GLY A 171 -1.33 11.28 8.43
CA GLY A 171 -0.79 10.46 7.34
C GLY A 171 -1.35 10.86 5.98
N SER A 172 -2.03 9.96 5.32
CA SER A 172 -2.71 10.23 4.04
C SER A 172 -3.97 11.10 4.15
N GLY A 173 -4.36 11.55 5.34
CA GLY A 173 -5.56 12.33 5.59
C GLY A 173 -6.88 11.57 5.45
N ILE A 174 -6.84 10.26 5.32
CA ILE A 174 -8.03 9.42 5.06
C ILE A 174 -9.12 9.61 6.13
N LEU A 175 -8.75 9.68 7.41
CA LEU A 175 -9.72 9.81 8.50
C LEU A 175 -10.40 11.18 8.48
N SER A 176 -9.66 12.24 8.20
CA SER A 176 -10.17 13.59 7.99
C SER A 176 -11.15 13.64 6.82
N VAL A 177 -10.78 13.08 5.68
CA VAL A 177 -11.66 13.02 4.49
C VAL A 177 -12.94 12.23 4.80
N VAL A 178 -12.84 11.11 5.49
CA VAL A 178 -14.00 10.30 5.89
C VAL A 178 -14.90 11.07 6.85
N ALA A 179 -14.35 11.77 7.85
CA ALA A 179 -15.13 12.59 8.75
C ALA A 179 -15.91 13.69 8.01
N LEU A 180 -15.31 14.35 7.05
CA LEU A 180 -15.98 15.35 6.20
C LEU A 180 -17.10 14.71 5.36
N LYS A 181 -16.91 13.50 4.85
CA LYS A 181 -17.94 12.76 4.12
C LYS A 181 -19.10 12.32 5.02
N TYR A 182 -18.85 12.14 6.31
CA TYR A 182 -19.90 11.89 7.31
C TYR A 182 -20.59 13.16 7.81
N GLY A 183 -20.17 14.35 7.36
CA GLY A 183 -20.85 15.60 7.61
C GLY A 183 -20.14 16.57 8.55
N ALA A 184 -18.91 16.31 8.92
CA ALA A 184 -18.07 17.33 9.55
C ALA A 184 -17.99 18.57 8.65
N GLU A 185 -17.93 19.75 9.26
CA GLU A 185 -17.81 21.01 8.54
C GLU A 185 -16.38 21.34 8.18
N TYR A 186 -15.44 20.94 9.04
CA TYR A 186 -14.04 21.27 8.93
C TYR A 186 -13.16 20.18 9.55
N ALA A 187 -12.03 19.91 8.94
CA ALA A 187 -10.97 19.08 9.50
C ALA A 187 -9.64 19.81 9.47
N LEU A 188 -8.84 19.63 10.51
CA LEU A 188 -7.43 20.02 10.56
C LEU A 188 -6.61 18.76 10.75
N GLY A 189 -5.76 18.43 9.77
CA GLY A 189 -4.76 17.39 9.87
C GLY A 189 -3.41 17.95 10.29
N THR A 190 -2.68 17.22 11.12
CA THR A 190 -1.29 17.54 11.45
C THR A 190 -0.42 16.31 11.33
N ASP A 191 0.77 16.46 10.73
CA ASP A 191 1.75 15.39 10.66
C ASP A 191 3.17 15.98 10.73
N LEU A 192 4.15 15.15 11.11
CA LEU A 192 5.56 15.51 11.13
C LEU A 192 6.26 15.23 9.80
N ASP A 193 5.68 14.35 8.99
CA ASP A 193 6.24 13.96 7.69
C ASP A 193 5.70 14.88 6.57
N PRO A 194 6.57 15.65 5.88
CA PRO A 194 6.15 16.45 4.74
C PRO A 194 5.45 15.64 3.63
N ASN A 195 5.79 14.36 3.47
CA ASN A 195 5.13 13.50 2.47
C ASN A 195 3.68 13.21 2.87
N ALA A 196 3.38 13.11 4.16
CA ALA A 196 2.02 12.97 4.66
C ALA A 196 1.16 14.19 4.31
N ILE A 197 1.73 15.39 4.40
CA ILE A 197 1.04 16.64 4.02
C ILE A 197 0.66 16.62 2.54
N ILE A 198 1.61 16.27 1.67
CA ILE A 198 1.38 16.17 0.22
C ILE A 198 0.29 15.12 -0.08
N ALA A 199 0.41 13.93 0.50
CA ALA A 199 -0.55 12.85 0.30
C ALA A 199 -1.96 13.23 0.78
N SER A 200 -2.08 13.92 1.92
CA SER A 200 -3.36 14.41 2.44
C SER A 200 -4.00 15.44 1.51
N GLU A 201 -3.22 16.36 0.95
CA GLU A 201 -3.72 17.34 -0.02
C GLU A 201 -4.19 16.66 -1.31
N GLU A 202 -3.43 15.70 -1.84
CA GLU A 202 -3.81 14.93 -3.03
C GLU A 202 -5.11 14.16 -2.81
N ASN A 203 -5.22 13.43 -1.70
CA ASN A 203 -6.42 12.68 -1.35
C ASN A 203 -7.64 13.60 -1.14
N SER A 204 -7.47 14.79 -0.59
CA SER A 204 -8.56 15.76 -0.46
C SER A 204 -9.09 16.20 -1.81
N VAL A 205 -8.21 16.52 -2.75
CA VAL A 205 -8.56 16.90 -4.12
C VAL A 205 -9.31 15.77 -4.84
N GLN A 206 -8.81 14.54 -4.74
CA GLN A 206 -9.45 13.34 -5.33
C GLN A 206 -10.87 13.11 -4.80
N ASN A 207 -11.13 13.57 -3.58
CA ASN A 207 -12.42 13.40 -2.91
C ASN A 207 -13.33 14.63 -3.00
N ASN A 208 -12.97 15.64 -3.79
CA ASN A 208 -13.67 16.93 -3.94
C ASN A 208 -13.81 17.68 -2.62
N ILE A 209 -12.85 17.57 -1.73
CA ILE A 209 -12.75 18.33 -0.49
C ILE A 209 -11.95 19.61 -0.78
N THR A 210 -12.49 20.75 -0.37
CA THR A 210 -11.83 22.05 -0.59
C THR A 210 -10.85 22.37 0.53
N LYS A 211 -9.91 23.30 0.27
CA LYS A 211 -8.95 23.74 1.29
C LYS A 211 -9.62 24.47 2.47
N GLU A 212 -10.81 25.01 2.29
CA GLU A 212 -11.60 25.60 3.37
C GLU A 212 -12.24 24.54 4.29
N GLN A 213 -12.40 23.31 3.78
CA GLN A 213 -12.95 22.20 4.55
C GLN A 213 -11.86 21.36 5.21
N PHE A 214 -10.70 21.21 4.57
CA PHE A 214 -9.59 20.44 5.10
C PHE A 214 -8.28 21.21 4.96
N GLU A 215 -7.71 21.55 6.10
CA GLU A 215 -6.40 22.16 6.23
C GLU A 215 -5.42 21.14 6.80
N VAL A 216 -4.22 21.07 6.25
CA VAL A 216 -3.15 20.18 6.72
C VAL A 216 -1.93 21.01 7.05
N ILE A 217 -1.32 20.77 8.20
CA ILE A 217 -0.17 21.52 8.71
C ILE A 217 0.94 20.54 9.09
N GLU A 218 2.15 20.80 8.60
CA GLU A 218 3.35 20.16 9.14
C GLU A 218 3.62 20.72 10.54
N GLY A 219 3.54 19.86 11.56
CA GLY A 219 3.78 20.31 12.93
C GLY A 219 3.42 19.31 13.99
N ASN A 220 3.94 19.58 15.19
CA ASN A 220 3.71 18.79 16.39
C ASN A 220 2.71 19.49 17.30
N ILE A 221 1.56 18.86 17.54
CA ILE A 221 0.53 19.40 18.45
C ILE A 221 1.07 19.66 19.87
N ILE A 222 2.12 18.96 20.30
CA ILE A 222 2.69 19.10 21.65
C ILE A 222 3.46 20.42 21.78
N ASP A 223 4.12 20.86 20.72
CA ASP A 223 5.04 22.00 20.74
C ASP A 223 4.41 23.27 20.15
N ASP A 224 3.47 23.13 19.21
CA ASP A 224 2.81 24.28 18.59
C ASP A 224 1.57 24.72 19.38
N LYS A 225 1.67 25.93 19.95
CA LYS A 225 0.59 26.55 20.71
C LYS A 225 -0.63 26.88 19.85
N ASN A 226 -0.41 27.21 18.57
CA ASN A 226 -1.51 27.57 17.67
C ASN A 226 -2.41 26.37 17.39
N ILE A 227 -1.83 25.16 17.35
CA ILE A 227 -2.60 23.93 17.18
C ILE A 227 -3.33 23.55 18.48
N LYS A 228 -2.69 23.76 19.64
CA LYS A 228 -3.28 23.45 20.96
C LYS A 228 -4.55 24.25 21.28
N ASP A 229 -4.63 25.48 20.80
CA ASP A 229 -5.77 26.36 21.09
C ASP A 229 -7.01 26.07 20.23
N LEU A 230 -6.90 25.12 19.27
CA LEU A 230 -8.02 24.69 18.44
C LEU A 230 -8.88 23.69 19.22
N SER A 231 -10.08 24.13 19.61
CA SER A 231 -11.09 23.30 20.30
C SER A 231 -11.74 22.33 19.29
N LEU A 232 -11.19 21.15 19.15
CA LEU A 232 -11.60 20.17 18.16
C LEU A 232 -11.81 18.79 18.81
N ILE A 233 -12.57 17.92 18.14
CA ILE A 233 -12.67 16.51 18.52
C ILE A 233 -11.35 15.82 18.16
N HIS A 234 -10.69 15.21 19.14
CA HIS A 234 -9.45 14.49 18.93
C HIS A 234 -9.71 13.11 18.34
N ILE A 235 -9.11 12.85 17.18
CA ILE A 235 -8.96 11.52 16.61
C ILE A 235 -7.47 11.29 16.47
N SER A 236 -6.94 10.32 17.22
CA SER A 236 -5.52 9.93 17.12
C SER A 236 -5.42 8.51 16.60
N GLU A 237 -4.54 8.29 15.63
CA GLU A 237 -4.07 6.94 15.35
C GLU A 237 -3.01 6.54 16.38
N PRO A 238 -3.08 5.33 16.94
CA PRO A 238 -1.95 4.80 17.71
C PRO A 238 -0.82 4.45 16.73
N THR A 239 0.32 5.06 16.96
CA THR A 239 1.59 4.71 16.30
C THR A 239 2.04 3.29 16.68
#